data_f38abbf4af5ed8c0439913bbc5651c57
#
_entry.id   f38abbf4af5ed8c0439913bbc5651c57
#
_cell.length_a   1.000
_cell.length_b   1.000
_cell.length_c   1.000
_cell.angle_alpha   90.00
_cell.angle_beta   90.00
_cell.angle_gamma   90.00
#
_symmetry.space_group_name_H-M   'P 1'
#
loop_
_entity.id
_entity.type
_entity.pdbx_description
1 polymer ?
#
loop_
_entity_poly.entity_id
_entity_poly.type
_entity_poly.pdbx_seq_one_letter_code
_entity_poly.pdbx_strand_id
1 'polypeptide(L)'
;MRFISRSGVVILCLLACEGMVGGVTAPATAQEAVEGIAGAFGGLAPKALDAMAAEAKARNMKGVAAIAFVPGDKTQGWISQMRVVDSMVLGKANVLGIAYCKLSEMADTLTDSGSKVRDTLHGELGYRGGAIRKVPGGYLLAAFSGGKDTDDLDVAKIGLDVLEKSPPGK
;
A
#
# COMPACT_ATOMS: atom_id res chain seq x y z
N MET A 1 43.62 24.71 -53.41
CA MET A 1 43.58 24.12 -52.04
C MET A 1 42.80 22.83 -52.11
N ARG A 2 43.47 21.68 -52.02
CA ARG A 2 42.85 20.36 -52.13
C ARG A 2 42.80 19.76 -50.70
N PHE A 3 41.63 19.43 -50.22
CA PHE A 3 41.44 18.63 -49.00
C PHE A 3 41.32 17.16 -49.39
N ILE A 4 42.22 16.34 -48.88
CA ILE A 4 42.18 14.89 -48.99
C ILE A 4 41.55 14.33 -47.71
N SER A 5 40.39 13.69 -47.87
CA SER A 5 39.76 12.90 -46.83
C SER A 5 40.34 11.49 -46.83
N ARG A 6 40.90 11.03 -45.71
CA ARG A 6 41.27 9.63 -45.47
C ARG A 6 40.24 8.97 -44.57
N SER A 7 39.42 8.13 -45.16
CA SER A 7 38.54 7.21 -44.41
C SER A 7 39.36 6.04 -43.89
N GLY A 8 39.48 5.93 -42.58
CA GLY A 8 40.04 4.75 -41.91
C GLY A 8 38.89 3.81 -41.52
N VAL A 9 38.88 2.62 -42.15
CA VAL A 9 38.00 1.52 -41.78
C VAL A 9 38.65 0.78 -40.62
N VAL A 10 37.98 0.80 -39.44
CA VAL A 10 38.36 -0.02 -38.30
C VAL A 10 37.51 -1.29 -38.33
N ILE A 11 38.17 -2.41 -38.65
CA ILE A 11 37.56 -3.74 -38.56
C ILE A 11 37.63 -4.18 -37.08
N LEU A 12 36.47 -4.22 -36.41
CA LEU A 12 36.35 -4.74 -35.06
C LEU A 12 36.10 -6.24 -35.13
N CYS A 13 37.11 -7.06 -34.82
CA CYS A 13 36.92 -8.49 -34.60
C CYS A 13 36.13 -8.75 -33.34
N LEU A 14 34.86 -9.17 -33.48
CA LEU A 14 34.06 -9.75 -32.39
C LEU A 14 34.50 -11.18 -32.14
N LEU A 15 35.30 -11.40 -31.11
CA LEU A 15 35.51 -12.73 -30.53
C LEU A 15 34.27 -13.06 -29.68
N ALA A 16 33.45 -13.99 -30.16
CA ALA A 16 32.38 -14.58 -29.39
C ALA A 16 32.99 -15.48 -28.29
N CYS A 17 32.98 -15.00 -27.04
CA CYS A 17 33.21 -15.81 -25.86
C CYS A 17 31.83 -16.24 -25.33
N GLU A 18 31.39 -17.46 -25.72
CA GLU A 18 30.27 -18.12 -25.06
C GLU A 18 30.72 -18.57 -23.67
N GLY A 19 30.62 -17.68 -22.68
CA GLY A 19 30.74 -17.98 -21.27
C GLY A 19 29.36 -18.24 -20.69
N MET A 20 29.10 -19.45 -20.19
CA MET A 20 27.96 -19.75 -19.32
C MET A 20 27.97 -18.80 -18.13
N VAL A 21 27.16 -17.78 -18.18
CA VAL A 21 26.90 -16.90 -17.03
C VAL A 21 25.71 -17.49 -16.31
N GLY A 22 25.98 -18.20 -15.20
CA GLY A 22 24.96 -18.52 -14.23
C GLY A 22 24.24 -17.23 -13.86
N GLY A 23 22.93 -17.17 -14.11
CA GLY A 23 22.11 -15.98 -13.93
C GLY A 23 22.05 -15.55 -12.46
N VAL A 24 22.95 -14.65 -12.09
CA VAL A 24 22.78 -13.85 -10.86
C VAL A 24 21.75 -12.78 -11.23
N THR A 25 20.50 -12.99 -10.83
CA THR A 25 19.47 -11.94 -10.94
C THR A 25 19.95 -10.76 -10.13
N ALA A 26 20.12 -9.60 -10.78
CA ALA A 26 20.40 -8.35 -10.09
C ALA A 26 19.31 -8.08 -9.05
N PRO A 27 19.63 -7.52 -7.87
CA PRO A 27 18.62 -7.14 -6.90
C PRO A 27 17.66 -6.14 -7.54
N ALA A 28 16.34 -6.37 -7.31
CA ALA A 28 15.30 -5.48 -7.82
C ALA A 28 15.56 -4.04 -7.37
N THR A 29 15.39 -3.10 -8.29
CA THR A 29 15.48 -1.67 -7.96
C THR A 29 14.34 -1.27 -7.02
N ALA A 30 14.48 -0.15 -6.32
CA ALA A 30 13.42 0.37 -5.45
C ALA A 30 12.12 0.61 -6.24
N GLN A 31 12.23 1.02 -7.50
CA GLN A 31 11.08 1.23 -8.39
C GLN A 31 10.36 -0.09 -8.72
N GLU A 32 11.11 -1.15 -9.08
CA GLU A 32 10.55 -2.48 -9.35
C GLU A 32 9.87 -3.07 -8.11
N ALA A 33 10.42 -2.82 -6.92
CA ALA A 33 9.80 -3.23 -5.66
C ALA A 33 8.45 -2.51 -5.44
N VAL A 34 8.38 -1.21 -5.69
CA VAL A 34 7.13 -0.42 -5.59
C VAL A 34 6.09 -0.92 -6.58
N GLU A 35 6.45 -1.14 -7.84
CA GLU A 35 5.54 -1.63 -8.88
C GLU A 35 5.05 -3.05 -8.57
N GLY A 36 5.93 -3.93 -8.09
CA GLY A 36 5.58 -5.27 -7.65
C GLY A 36 4.56 -5.27 -6.52
N ILE A 37 4.74 -4.41 -5.49
CA ILE A 37 3.80 -4.32 -4.37
C ILE A 37 2.49 -3.66 -4.79
N ALA A 38 2.53 -2.61 -5.62
CA ALA A 38 1.32 -1.98 -6.13
C ALA A 38 0.45 -2.97 -6.93
N GLY A 39 1.10 -3.81 -7.77
CA GLY A 39 0.41 -4.89 -8.49
C GLY A 39 -0.15 -5.96 -7.56
N ALA A 40 0.64 -6.42 -6.58
CA ALA A 40 0.21 -7.38 -5.58
C ALA A 40 -0.93 -6.84 -4.72
N PHE A 41 -0.88 -5.57 -4.31
CA PHE A 41 -1.93 -4.91 -3.57
C PHE A 41 -3.26 -4.98 -4.32
N GLY A 42 -3.28 -4.67 -5.63
CA GLY A 42 -4.49 -4.76 -6.46
C GLY A 42 -5.14 -6.15 -6.43
N GLY A 43 -4.34 -7.21 -6.45
CA GLY A 43 -4.82 -8.60 -6.39
C GLY A 43 -5.25 -9.06 -5.00
N LEU A 44 -4.68 -8.50 -3.93
CA LEU A 44 -4.96 -8.87 -2.55
C LEU A 44 -6.03 -8.01 -1.89
N ALA A 45 -6.18 -6.78 -2.33
CA ALA A 45 -7.11 -5.81 -1.77
C ALA A 45 -8.56 -6.35 -1.66
N PRO A 46 -9.14 -7.02 -2.68
CA PRO A 46 -10.46 -7.61 -2.53
C PRO A 46 -10.53 -8.66 -1.41
N LYS A 47 -9.52 -9.52 -1.28
CA LYS A 47 -9.46 -10.56 -0.24
C LYS A 47 -9.32 -9.97 1.15
N ALA A 48 -8.50 -8.94 1.31
CA ALA A 48 -8.34 -8.22 2.57
C ALA A 48 -9.65 -7.56 3.00
N LEU A 49 -10.33 -6.88 2.07
CA LEU A 49 -11.62 -6.26 2.32
C LEU A 49 -12.72 -7.29 2.61
N ASP A 50 -12.69 -8.48 1.98
CA ASP A 50 -13.61 -9.58 2.28
C ASP A 50 -13.40 -10.10 3.71
N ALA A 51 -12.14 -10.29 4.12
CA ALA A 51 -11.81 -10.73 5.47
C ALA A 51 -12.23 -9.70 6.54
N MET A 52 -11.96 -8.42 6.30
CA MET A 52 -12.42 -7.33 7.18
C MET A 52 -13.96 -7.29 7.28
N ALA A 53 -14.65 -7.42 6.16
CA ALA A 53 -16.11 -7.42 6.13
C ALA A 53 -16.70 -8.65 6.83
N ALA A 54 -16.09 -9.82 6.70
CA ALA A 54 -16.52 -11.04 7.38
C ALA A 54 -16.38 -10.90 8.90
N GLU A 55 -15.24 -10.38 9.39
CA GLU A 55 -15.00 -10.13 10.79
C GLU A 55 -15.98 -9.10 11.37
N ALA A 56 -16.17 -7.97 10.66
CA ALA A 56 -17.12 -6.94 11.08
C ALA A 56 -18.55 -7.53 11.22
N LYS A 57 -18.97 -8.35 10.26
CA LYS A 57 -20.28 -9.03 10.32
C LYS A 57 -20.38 -10.02 11.47
N ALA A 58 -19.32 -10.80 11.73
CA ALA A 58 -19.27 -11.74 12.85
C ALA A 58 -19.44 -11.03 14.21
N ARG A 59 -18.99 -9.78 14.30
CA ARG A 59 -19.17 -8.89 15.47
C ARG A 59 -20.47 -8.06 15.43
N ASN A 60 -21.36 -8.31 14.46
CA ASN A 60 -22.57 -7.51 14.23
C ASN A 60 -22.31 -6.01 14.00
N MET A 61 -21.16 -5.68 13.42
CA MET A 61 -20.79 -4.30 13.10
C MET A 61 -21.25 -3.94 11.70
N LYS A 62 -21.64 -2.66 11.53
CA LYS A 62 -21.89 -2.02 10.24
C LYS A 62 -20.86 -0.92 10.04
N GLY A 63 -20.52 -0.60 8.78
CA GLY A 63 -19.55 0.47 8.57
C GLY A 63 -18.79 0.33 7.26
N VAL A 64 -17.56 0.82 7.27
CA VAL A 64 -16.69 0.83 6.10
C VAL A 64 -15.31 0.30 6.46
N ALA A 65 -14.89 -0.72 5.71
CA ALA A 65 -13.49 -1.17 5.62
C ALA A 65 -12.79 -0.39 4.50
N ALA A 66 -11.61 0.13 4.78
CA ALA A 66 -10.77 0.81 3.78
C ALA A 66 -9.32 0.38 3.96
N ILE A 67 -8.63 0.19 2.83
CA ILE A 67 -7.22 -0.18 2.79
C ILE A 67 -6.49 0.70 1.78
N ALA A 68 -5.20 0.93 2.02
CA ALA A 68 -4.37 1.67 1.11
C ALA A 68 -2.93 1.13 1.07
N PHE A 69 -2.25 1.34 -0.06
CA PHE A 69 -0.81 1.23 -0.22
C PHE A 69 -0.22 2.61 -0.50
N VAL A 70 0.72 3.01 0.32
CA VAL A 70 1.49 4.25 0.19
C VAL A 70 2.89 3.88 -0.29
N PRO A 71 3.29 4.19 -1.52
CA PRO A 71 4.62 3.89 -2.02
C PRO A 71 5.68 4.82 -1.43
N GLY A 72 6.88 4.27 -1.20
CA GLY A 72 8.05 5.02 -0.74
C GLY A 72 8.06 5.32 0.77
N ASP A 73 8.95 6.21 1.16
CA ASP A 73 9.16 6.59 2.58
C ASP A 73 8.42 7.88 2.98
N LYS A 74 7.77 8.54 2.01
CA LYS A 74 6.97 9.77 2.21
C LYS A 74 5.72 9.69 1.37
N THR A 75 4.59 10.05 1.95
CA THR A 75 3.32 10.07 1.25
C THR A 75 3.27 11.19 0.21
N GLN A 76 3.27 10.81 -1.07
CA GLN A 76 3.02 11.70 -2.21
C GLN A 76 1.76 11.28 -2.98
N GLY A 77 1.24 10.10 -2.67
CA GLY A 77 0.05 9.52 -3.24
C GLY A 77 -0.20 8.15 -2.64
N TRP A 78 -1.36 7.59 -2.90
CA TRP A 78 -1.71 6.23 -2.50
C TRP A 78 -2.62 5.55 -3.51
N ILE A 79 -2.66 4.21 -3.45
CA ILE A 79 -3.70 3.41 -4.10
C ILE A 79 -4.60 2.91 -2.98
N SER A 80 -5.92 3.09 -3.08
CA SER A 80 -6.85 2.63 -2.04
C SER A 80 -8.06 1.92 -2.61
N GLN A 81 -8.63 1.02 -1.81
CA GLN A 81 -9.91 0.37 -2.04
C GLN A 81 -10.72 0.35 -0.75
N MET A 82 -12.04 0.23 -0.89
CA MET A 82 -12.94 0.19 0.26
C MET A 82 -14.09 -0.77 0.03
N ARG A 83 -14.75 -1.15 1.13
CA ARG A 83 -15.98 -1.95 1.12
C ARG A 83 -16.94 -1.47 2.17
N VAL A 84 -18.19 -1.31 1.79
CA VAL A 84 -19.29 -1.04 2.73
C VAL A 84 -19.74 -2.36 3.34
N VAL A 85 -19.88 -2.37 4.67
CA VAL A 85 -20.49 -3.44 5.45
C VAL A 85 -21.82 -2.94 5.94
N ASP A 86 -22.89 -3.35 5.28
CA ASP A 86 -24.29 -2.96 5.46
C ASP A 86 -24.59 -1.47 5.23
N SER A 87 -23.87 -0.53 5.86
CA SER A 87 -24.14 0.89 5.72
C SER A 87 -22.87 1.73 5.85
N MET A 88 -22.77 2.80 5.06
CA MET A 88 -21.75 3.82 5.23
C MET A 88 -22.24 5.07 5.98
N VAL A 89 -23.50 5.04 6.45
CA VAL A 89 -24.09 6.08 7.28
C VAL A 89 -24.66 5.45 8.54
N LEU A 90 -24.16 5.85 9.71
CA LEU A 90 -24.61 5.40 11.02
C LEU A 90 -25.08 6.59 11.84
N GLY A 91 -26.40 6.70 12.02
CA GLY A 91 -27.01 7.88 12.62
C GLY A 91 -26.70 9.14 11.80
N LYS A 92 -25.92 10.06 12.38
CA LYS A 92 -25.46 11.28 11.69
C LYS A 92 -24.01 11.21 11.18
N ALA A 93 -23.36 10.05 11.32
CA ALA A 93 -21.96 9.89 10.95
C ALA A 93 -21.82 9.28 9.55
N ASN A 94 -21.03 9.93 8.71
CA ASN A 94 -20.52 9.36 7.46
C ASN A 94 -19.26 8.54 7.78
N VAL A 95 -19.43 7.23 8.00
CA VAL A 95 -18.32 6.36 8.41
C VAL A 95 -17.33 6.07 7.27
N LEU A 96 -17.71 6.30 6.01
CA LEU A 96 -16.77 6.31 4.88
C LEU A 96 -15.75 7.45 5.05
N GLY A 97 -16.24 8.68 5.31
CA GLY A 97 -15.36 9.82 5.56
C GLY A 97 -14.45 9.57 6.77
N ILE A 98 -14.99 9.00 7.86
CA ILE A 98 -14.21 8.69 9.06
C ILE A 98 -13.13 7.64 8.77
N ALA A 99 -13.41 6.59 8.00
CA ALA A 99 -12.42 5.59 7.63
C ALA A 99 -11.26 6.22 6.83
N TYR A 100 -11.57 7.12 5.88
CA TYR A 100 -10.54 7.84 5.12
C TYR A 100 -9.79 8.88 5.94
N CYS A 101 -10.41 9.52 6.93
CA CYS A 101 -9.69 10.37 7.90
C CYS A 101 -8.64 9.56 8.69
N LYS A 102 -8.96 8.32 9.09
CA LYS A 102 -7.99 7.42 9.73
C LYS A 102 -6.84 7.08 8.79
N LEU A 103 -7.11 6.77 7.50
CA LEU A 103 -6.07 6.50 6.50
C LEU A 103 -5.19 7.73 6.29
N SER A 104 -5.75 8.93 6.20
CA SER A 104 -4.99 10.16 5.96
C SER A 104 -4.06 10.51 7.13
N GLU A 105 -4.54 10.35 8.38
CA GLU A 105 -3.72 10.52 9.58
C GLU A 105 -2.53 9.54 9.58
N MET A 106 -2.78 8.26 9.28
CA MET A 106 -1.72 7.25 9.20
C MET A 106 -0.72 7.53 8.08
N ALA A 107 -1.18 8.02 6.94
CA ALA A 107 -0.32 8.35 5.80
C ALA A 107 0.60 9.54 6.09
N ASP A 108 0.20 10.49 6.93
CA ASP A 108 1.02 11.62 7.35
C ASP A 108 1.96 11.25 8.50
N THR A 109 1.44 10.56 9.52
CA THR A 109 2.19 10.27 10.74
C THR A 109 3.06 9.02 10.65
N LEU A 110 2.77 8.12 9.71
CA LEU A 110 3.35 6.77 9.58
C LEU A 110 3.21 5.93 10.86
N THR A 111 2.12 6.19 11.61
CA THR A 111 1.74 5.47 12.83
C THR A 111 0.26 5.09 12.78
N ASP A 112 -0.18 4.19 13.64
CA ASP A 112 -1.60 3.84 13.76
C ASP A 112 -2.46 5.08 14.04
N SER A 113 -3.68 5.12 13.50
CA SER A 113 -4.58 6.26 13.70
C SER A 113 -4.93 6.45 15.18
N GLY A 114 -5.04 7.72 15.60
CA GLY A 114 -5.29 8.09 17.00
C GLY A 114 -4.13 7.78 17.95
N SER A 115 -2.90 7.63 17.43
CA SER A 115 -1.68 7.38 18.21
C SER A 115 -1.21 8.60 19.02
N LYS A 116 -1.74 9.80 18.70
CA LYS A 116 -1.41 11.06 19.38
C LYS A 116 0.07 11.44 19.35
N VAL A 117 0.78 11.04 18.31
CA VAL A 117 2.19 11.44 18.07
C VAL A 117 2.32 12.94 17.78
N ARG A 118 1.23 13.58 17.42
CA ARG A 118 1.03 15.02 17.27
C ARG A 118 -0.43 15.40 17.52
N ASP A 119 -0.69 16.70 17.63
CA ASP A 119 -2.07 17.21 17.67
C ASP A 119 -2.82 16.90 16.37
N THR A 120 -4.13 16.70 16.50
CA THR A 120 -5.05 16.47 15.38
C THR A 120 -5.11 17.73 14.50
N LEU A 121 -4.90 17.54 13.20
CA LEU A 121 -4.99 18.62 12.21
C LEU A 121 -6.43 18.82 11.69
N HIS A 122 -6.67 19.96 11.01
CA HIS A 122 -7.95 20.17 10.35
C HIS A 122 -8.18 19.10 9.28
N GLY A 123 -9.34 18.47 9.30
CA GLY A 123 -9.70 17.36 8.41
C GLY A 123 -9.45 15.97 9.01
N GLU A 124 -8.83 15.90 10.16
CA GLU A 124 -8.67 14.68 10.94
C GLU A 124 -9.63 14.65 12.14
N LEU A 125 -9.86 13.46 12.65
CA LEU A 125 -10.74 13.25 13.82
C LEU A 125 -9.96 12.69 15.02
N GLY A 126 -8.73 12.25 14.84
CA GLY A 126 -7.90 11.64 15.88
C GLY A 126 -8.49 10.33 16.44
N TYR A 127 -9.33 9.64 15.65
CA TYR A 127 -9.98 8.41 16.06
C TYR A 127 -9.08 7.19 15.84
N ARG A 128 -9.06 6.29 16.81
CA ARG A 128 -8.43 4.98 16.68
C ARG A 128 -9.26 4.09 15.73
N GLY A 129 -8.63 2.99 15.26
CA GLY A 129 -9.30 2.00 14.42
C GLY A 129 -8.71 1.89 13.01
N GLY A 130 -7.53 2.47 12.81
CA GLY A 130 -6.66 2.21 11.68
C GLY A 130 -5.30 1.70 12.14
N ALA A 131 -4.72 0.80 11.36
CA ALA A 131 -3.39 0.24 11.58
C ALA A 131 -2.54 0.37 10.31
N ILE A 132 -1.22 0.51 10.50
CA ILE A 132 -0.24 0.67 9.43
C ILE A 132 0.90 -0.33 9.60
N ARG A 133 1.48 -0.79 8.48
CA ARG A 133 2.68 -1.62 8.47
C ARG A 133 3.65 -1.16 7.40
N LYS A 134 4.93 -1.05 7.77
CA LYS A 134 6.01 -0.85 6.82
C LYS A 134 6.29 -2.15 6.08
N VAL A 135 6.39 -2.07 4.75
CA VAL A 135 6.75 -3.18 3.87
C VAL A 135 7.87 -2.73 2.92
N PRO A 136 8.58 -3.66 2.26
CA PRO A 136 9.49 -3.26 1.20
C PRO A 136 8.79 -2.38 0.17
N GLY A 137 9.32 -1.18 -0.10
CA GLY A 137 8.76 -0.24 -1.08
C GLY A 137 7.63 0.67 -0.58
N GLY A 138 7.24 0.64 0.71
CA GLY A 138 6.22 1.56 1.21
C GLY A 138 5.52 1.12 2.49
N TYR A 139 4.23 1.45 2.57
CA TYR A 139 3.39 1.15 3.74
C TYR A 139 2.03 0.62 3.31
N LEU A 140 1.56 -0.39 4.04
CA LEU A 140 0.18 -0.89 3.97
C LEU A 140 -0.63 -0.27 5.10
N LEU A 141 -1.78 0.26 4.77
CA LEU A 141 -2.72 0.88 5.70
C LEU A 141 -4.04 0.15 5.63
N ALA A 142 -4.68 -0.05 6.78
CA ALA A 142 -6.06 -0.51 6.87
C ALA A 142 -6.81 0.26 7.96
N ALA A 143 -8.08 0.56 7.71
CA ALA A 143 -8.95 1.23 8.66
C ALA A 143 -10.35 0.63 8.58
N PHE A 144 -11.01 0.53 9.72
CA PHE A 144 -12.44 0.30 9.79
C PHE A 144 -13.10 1.46 10.55
N SER A 145 -14.34 1.74 10.19
CA SER A 145 -15.15 2.72 10.91
C SER A 145 -16.58 2.27 10.98
N GLY A 146 -17.11 2.15 12.19
CA GLY A 146 -18.51 1.74 12.41
C GLY A 146 -18.77 1.12 13.76
N GLY A 147 -17.72 0.76 14.50
CA GLY A 147 -17.78 0.18 15.83
C GLY A 147 -17.15 1.06 16.91
N LYS A 148 -16.76 0.41 18.01
CA LYS A 148 -15.84 1.01 18.97
C LYS A 148 -14.44 1.03 18.40
N ASP A 149 -13.63 1.94 18.83
CA ASP A 149 -12.25 2.13 18.35
C ASP A 149 -11.38 0.88 18.47
N THR A 150 -11.57 0.06 19.51
CA THR A 150 -10.87 -1.22 19.69
C THR A 150 -11.30 -2.26 18.66
N ASP A 151 -12.62 -2.37 18.43
CA ASP A 151 -13.18 -3.32 17.47
C ASP A 151 -12.82 -2.91 16.03
N ASP A 152 -12.87 -1.61 15.73
CA ASP A 152 -12.41 -1.04 14.45
C ASP A 152 -10.94 -1.39 14.18
N LEU A 153 -10.09 -1.28 15.21
CA LEU A 153 -8.65 -1.59 15.10
C LEU A 153 -8.42 -3.09 14.85
N ASP A 154 -9.15 -3.95 15.52
CA ASP A 154 -9.05 -5.41 15.33
C ASP A 154 -9.43 -5.79 13.90
N VAL A 155 -10.52 -5.23 13.36
CA VAL A 155 -10.93 -5.44 11.97
C VAL A 155 -9.87 -4.93 11.00
N ALA A 156 -9.26 -3.77 11.28
CA ALA A 156 -8.19 -3.21 10.44
C ALA A 156 -6.96 -4.14 10.40
N LYS A 157 -6.54 -4.68 11.54
CA LYS A 157 -5.41 -5.62 11.62
C LYS A 157 -5.62 -6.88 10.77
N ILE A 158 -6.85 -7.43 10.73
CA ILE A 158 -7.18 -8.58 9.88
C ILE A 158 -6.93 -8.26 8.39
N GLY A 159 -7.29 -7.05 7.95
CA GLY A 159 -6.99 -6.60 6.59
C GLY A 159 -5.50 -6.57 6.30
N LEU A 160 -4.70 -6.01 7.22
CA LEU A 160 -3.24 -5.98 7.08
C LEU A 160 -2.63 -7.37 7.05
N ASP A 161 -3.10 -8.29 7.89
CA ASP A 161 -2.60 -9.67 7.94
C ASP A 161 -2.81 -10.41 6.61
N VAL A 162 -3.90 -10.12 5.89
CA VAL A 162 -4.15 -10.68 4.56
C VAL A 162 -3.22 -10.05 3.52
N LEU A 163 -3.04 -8.73 3.57
CA LEU A 163 -2.17 -8.01 2.63
C LEU A 163 -0.69 -8.42 2.79
N GLU A 164 -0.25 -8.74 4.00
CA GLU A 164 1.14 -9.09 4.31
C GLU A 164 1.49 -10.54 3.99
N LYS A 165 0.53 -11.48 4.13
CA LYS A 165 0.75 -12.94 3.97
C LYS A 165 1.02 -13.40 2.54
N SER A 166 0.89 -12.54 1.55
CA SER A 166 1.24 -12.85 0.17
C SER A 166 2.40 -11.96 -0.26
N PRO A 167 3.66 -12.45 -0.15
CA PRO A 167 4.80 -11.72 -0.65
C PRO A 167 4.62 -11.46 -2.14
N PRO A 168 5.02 -10.28 -2.65
CA PRO A 168 5.00 -10.00 -4.07
C PRO A 168 5.93 -10.97 -4.80
N GLY A 169 5.39 -11.75 -5.70
CA GLY A 169 6.13 -12.42 -6.77
C GLY A 169 6.96 -13.65 -6.34
N LYS A 170 6.41 -14.85 -6.46
CA LYS A 170 7.14 -16.01 -6.96
C LYS A 170 6.74 -16.24 -8.41
#